data_7847b2934535528c9b93ceaf866ec57e
#
_entry.id   7847b2934535528c9b93ceaf866ec57e
#
_cell.length_a   1.000
_cell.length_b   1.000
_cell.length_c   1.000
_cell.angle_alpha   90.00
_cell.angle_beta   90.00
_cell.angle_gamma   90.00
#
_symmetry.space_group_name_H-M   'P 1'
#
loop_
_entity.id
_entity.type
_entity.pdbx_description
1 polymer ?
#
loop_
_entity_poly.entity_id
_entity_poly.type
_entity_poly.pdbx_seq_one_letter_code
_entity_poly.pdbx_strand_id
1 'polypeptide(L)'
;MVKYPELEDSDFYQEINKIYHKYEIPKEKKSLKSYCSRGKFKLQMPQKFVANFINPQTPYKGLLIYHRIGAGKTCSAVNIAEQWKGKRNIIIIVPAALIGNFRDELRSQCADYAYLSKTETKIIKNLSPLDSQYQTIMKKSDKRIDKIYTIYSYHKYVALVKENKINLKNTLLII
;
A
#
# COMPACT_ATOMS: atom_id res chain seq x y z
N MET A 1 24.60 -11.78 -3.07
CA MET A 1 23.79 -10.95 -2.15
C MET A 1 23.97 -9.50 -2.58
N VAL A 2 22.90 -8.73 -2.78
CA VAL A 2 23.01 -7.30 -3.16
C VAL A 2 23.53 -6.54 -1.94
N LYS A 3 24.64 -5.81 -2.10
CA LYS A 3 25.14 -4.88 -1.09
C LYS A 3 24.39 -3.56 -1.27
N TYR A 4 23.63 -3.15 -0.26
CA TYR A 4 22.93 -1.87 -0.27
C TYR A 4 23.82 -0.79 0.32
N PRO A 5 23.88 0.42 -0.29
CA PRO A 5 24.62 1.56 0.26
C PRO A 5 23.91 2.10 1.52
N GLU A 6 24.69 2.71 2.41
CA GLU A 6 24.16 3.44 3.56
C GLU A 6 23.75 4.87 3.14
N LEU A 7 22.86 5.50 3.89
CA LEU A 7 22.34 6.83 3.54
C LEU A 7 23.43 7.91 3.53
N GLU A 8 24.47 7.72 4.33
CA GLU A 8 25.62 8.63 4.49
C GLU A 8 26.71 8.43 3.43
N ASP A 9 26.61 7.36 2.62
CA ASP A 9 27.60 7.10 1.57
C ASP A 9 27.57 8.18 0.48
N SER A 10 28.73 8.71 0.11
CA SER A 10 28.85 9.79 -0.89
C SER A 10 28.34 9.39 -2.27
N ASP A 11 28.35 8.12 -2.59
CA ASP A 11 27.88 7.51 -3.84
C ASP A 11 26.48 6.87 -3.72
N PHE A 12 25.77 7.09 -2.61
CA PHE A 12 24.44 6.52 -2.32
C PHE A 12 23.51 6.58 -3.54
N TYR A 13 23.31 7.75 -4.11
CA TYR A 13 22.39 7.92 -5.24
C TYR A 13 22.84 7.16 -6.50
N GLN A 14 24.15 7.06 -6.72
CA GLN A 14 24.69 6.34 -7.88
C GLN A 14 24.45 4.83 -7.73
N GLU A 15 24.74 4.29 -6.55
CA GLU A 15 24.53 2.87 -6.25
C GLU A 15 23.03 2.51 -6.23
N ILE A 16 22.15 3.35 -5.65
CA ILE A 16 20.70 3.17 -5.72
C ILE A 16 20.21 3.14 -7.16
N ASN A 17 20.66 4.07 -8.00
CA ASN A 17 20.29 4.08 -9.41
C ASN A 17 20.71 2.80 -10.14
N LYS A 18 21.89 2.26 -9.86
CA LYS A 18 22.35 0.97 -10.43
C LYS A 18 21.48 -0.19 -9.97
N ILE A 19 21.22 -0.31 -8.64
CA ILE A 19 20.44 -1.41 -8.06
C ILE A 19 19.00 -1.41 -8.59
N TYR A 20 18.40 -0.22 -8.74
CA TYR A 20 16.99 -0.05 -9.10
C TYR A 20 16.74 0.40 -10.54
N HIS A 21 17.76 0.36 -11.40
CA HIS A 21 17.69 0.77 -12.83
C HIS A 21 16.47 0.16 -13.57
N LYS A 22 16.12 -1.09 -13.26
CA LYS A 22 14.96 -1.78 -13.86
C LYS A 22 13.60 -1.10 -13.62
N TYR A 23 13.52 -0.16 -12.68
CA TYR A 23 12.32 0.62 -12.38
C TYR A 23 12.34 2.02 -12.99
N GLU A 24 13.37 2.35 -13.76
CA GLU A 24 13.44 3.61 -14.47
C GLU A 24 12.27 3.75 -15.45
N ILE A 25 11.71 4.98 -15.51
CA ILE A 25 10.60 5.26 -16.42
C ILE A 25 11.17 5.37 -17.83
N PRO A 26 10.69 4.56 -18.79
CA PRO A 26 11.16 4.66 -20.17
C PRO A 26 10.93 6.07 -20.73
N LYS A 27 11.93 6.62 -21.40
CA LYS A 27 11.87 7.95 -22.04
C LYS A 27 10.96 7.98 -23.28
N GLU A 28 10.52 6.81 -23.78
CA GLU A 28 9.63 6.73 -24.95
C GLU A 28 8.28 7.37 -24.67
N LYS A 29 7.94 8.35 -25.51
CA LYS A 29 6.62 8.97 -25.51
C LYS A 29 5.60 8.00 -26.13
N LYS A 30 4.85 7.30 -25.29
CA LYS A 30 3.69 6.53 -25.77
C LYS A 30 2.62 7.49 -26.27
N SER A 31 1.88 7.09 -27.31
CA SER A 31 0.76 7.87 -27.80
C SER A 31 -0.34 8.00 -26.71
N LEU A 32 -1.11 9.11 -26.72
CA LEU A 32 -2.22 9.31 -25.79
C LEU A 32 -3.20 8.13 -25.82
N LYS A 33 -3.47 7.54 -26.98
CA LYS A 33 -4.31 6.34 -27.13
C LYS A 33 -3.77 5.15 -26.32
N SER A 34 -2.45 4.98 -26.21
CA SER A 34 -1.86 3.89 -25.44
C SER A 34 -1.93 4.11 -23.93
N TYR A 35 -1.97 5.37 -23.47
CA TYR A 35 -2.21 5.70 -22.05
C TYR A 35 -3.67 5.53 -21.66
N CYS A 36 -4.59 5.82 -22.57
CA CYS A 36 -6.03 5.72 -22.32
C CYS A 36 -6.61 4.32 -22.61
N SER A 37 -5.83 3.40 -23.12
CA SER A 37 -6.30 2.01 -23.33
C SER A 37 -6.65 1.35 -22.00
N ARG A 38 -7.87 0.80 -21.89
CA ARG A 38 -8.31 -0.01 -20.72
C ARG A 38 -7.55 -1.34 -20.68
N GLY A 39 -6.26 -1.28 -20.35
CA GLY A 39 -5.44 -2.46 -20.12
C GLY A 39 -5.77 -3.16 -18.80
N LYS A 40 -5.25 -4.38 -18.61
CA LYS A 40 -5.24 -5.02 -17.29
C LYS A 40 -4.47 -4.14 -16.29
N PHE A 41 -4.93 -4.08 -15.06
CA PHE A 41 -4.22 -3.37 -13.98
C PHE A 41 -2.76 -3.81 -13.91
N LYS A 42 -1.86 -2.85 -13.82
CA LYS A 42 -0.42 -3.06 -13.60
C LYS A 42 0.10 -1.97 -12.69
N LEU A 43 0.84 -2.37 -11.66
CA LEU A 43 1.59 -1.42 -10.85
C LEU A 43 2.55 -0.62 -11.75
N GLN A 44 2.55 0.68 -11.56
CA GLN A 44 3.46 1.59 -12.26
C GLN A 44 4.90 1.42 -11.75
N MET A 45 5.90 1.79 -12.55
CA MET A 45 7.30 1.67 -12.18
C MET A 45 7.65 2.37 -10.86
N PRO A 46 7.18 3.61 -10.58
CA PRO A 46 7.40 4.25 -9.27
C PRO A 46 6.81 3.45 -8.10
N GLN A 47 5.62 2.85 -8.26
CA GLN A 47 4.99 2.03 -7.22
C GLN A 47 5.82 0.76 -6.94
N LYS A 48 6.32 0.11 -7.99
CA LYS A 48 7.21 -1.04 -7.87
C LYS A 48 8.54 -0.66 -7.21
N PHE A 49 9.09 0.49 -7.59
CA PHE A 49 10.33 1.00 -7.01
C PHE A 49 10.18 1.20 -5.50
N VAL A 50 9.21 1.98 -5.04
CA VAL A 50 9.05 2.28 -3.61
C VAL A 50 8.80 1.01 -2.80
N ALA A 51 8.03 0.05 -3.33
CA ALA A 51 7.77 -1.22 -2.67
C ALA A 51 9.03 -2.12 -2.59
N ASN A 52 9.94 -2.01 -3.55
CA ASN A 52 11.22 -2.74 -3.51
C ASN A 52 12.31 -1.99 -2.75
N PHE A 53 12.17 -0.68 -2.58
CA PHE A 53 13.09 0.12 -1.79
C PHE A 53 12.85 -0.07 -0.29
N ILE A 54 11.58 -0.03 0.15
CA ILE A 54 11.18 -0.31 1.54
C ILE A 54 10.55 -1.70 1.63
N ASN A 55 11.36 -2.70 1.85
CA ASN A 55 10.89 -4.07 2.07
C ASN A 55 11.76 -4.77 3.15
N PRO A 56 11.33 -5.93 3.66
CA PRO A 56 12.04 -6.63 4.73
C PRO A 56 13.49 -7.04 4.42
N GLN A 57 13.91 -7.01 3.17
CA GLN A 57 15.24 -7.44 2.73
C GLN A 57 16.21 -6.27 2.55
N THR A 58 15.73 -5.02 2.64
CA THR A 58 16.53 -3.81 2.52
C THR A 58 16.83 -3.19 3.89
N PRO A 59 17.95 -2.46 4.06
CA PRO A 59 18.31 -1.85 5.33
C PRO A 59 17.48 -0.58 5.65
N TYR A 60 16.74 -0.06 4.67
CA TYR A 60 16.06 1.23 4.78
C TYR A 60 14.85 1.15 5.70
N LYS A 61 14.74 2.07 6.65
CA LYS A 61 13.76 2.06 7.74
C LYS A 61 12.62 3.06 7.55
N GLY A 62 12.74 3.98 6.62
CA GLY A 62 11.74 5.02 6.37
C GLY A 62 11.78 5.55 4.96
N LEU A 63 10.63 6.02 4.46
CA LEU A 63 10.49 6.63 3.15
C LEU A 63 9.36 7.65 3.16
N LEU A 64 9.62 8.85 2.67
CA LEU A 64 8.61 9.84 2.36
C LEU A 64 8.18 9.70 0.90
N ILE A 65 6.92 9.38 0.67
CA ILE A 65 6.35 9.26 -0.68
C ILE A 65 5.65 10.57 -1.04
N TYR A 66 6.31 11.39 -1.87
CA TYR A 66 5.77 12.64 -2.36
C TYR A 66 5.39 12.52 -3.84
N HIS A 67 4.13 12.21 -4.10
CA HIS A 67 3.58 12.04 -5.45
C HIS A 67 2.44 13.02 -5.70
N ARG A 68 2.19 13.37 -6.97
CA ARG A 68 1.03 14.16 -7.38
C ARG A 68 -0.28 13.44 -7.03
N ILE A 69 -1.36 14.20 -6.91
CA ILE A 69 -2.71 13.64 -6.73
C ILE A 69 -3.03 12.70 -7.91
N GLY A 70 -3.64 11.56 -7.64
CA GLY A 70 -3.96 10.56 -8.66
C GLY A 70 -2.81 9.62 -9.06
N ALA A 71 -1.59 9.81 -8.56
CA ALA A 71 -0.44 8.94 -8.87
C ALA A 71 -0.43 7.59 -8.12
N GLY A 72 -1.52 7.21 -7.45
CA GLY A 72 -1.67 5.92 -6.80
C GLY A 72 -0.86 5.76 -5.50
N LYS A 73 -0.74 6.83 -4.68
CA LYS A 73 -0.04 6.78 -3.37
C LYS A 73 -0.56 5.69 -2.47
N THR A 74 -1.89 5.58 -2.33
CA THR A 74 -2.53 4.58 -1.47
C THR A 74 -2.19 3.16 -1.94
N CYS A 75 -2.22 2.93 -3.25
CA CYS A 75 -1.82 1.65 -3.82
C CYS A 75 -0.33 1.33 -3.56
N SER A 76 0.55 2.34 -3.61
CA SER A 76 1.96 2.18 -3.23
C SER A 76 2.08 1.76 -1.76
N ALA A 77 1.35 2.43 -0.86
CA ALA A 77 1.34 2.13 0.57
C ALA A 77 0.82 0.70 0.84
N VAL A 78 -0.26 0.29 0.18
CA VAL A 78 -0.80 -1.09 0.26
C VAL A 78 0.24 -2.10 -0.23
N ASN A 79 0.90 -1.82 -1.37
CA ASN A 79 1.89 -2.74 -1.92
C ASN A 79 3.12 -2.89 -1.03
N ILE A 80 3.57 -1.81 -0.38
CA ILE A 80 4.61 -1.87 0.66
C ILE A 80 4.12 -2.74 1.82
N ALA A 81 2.94 -2.45 2.36
CA ALA A 81 2.39 -3.12 3.53
C ALA A 81 2.26 -4.65 3.32
N GLU A 82 1.80 -5.09 2.15
CA GLU A 82 1.66 -6.51 1.82
C GLU A 82 2.99 -7.27 1.88
N GLN A 83 4.14 -6.62 1.60
CA GLN A 83 5.44 -7.26 1.72
C GLN A 83 5.90 -7.47 3.17
N TRP A 84 5.34 -6.68 4.10
CA TRP A 84 5.63 -6.79 5.53
C TRP A 84 4.66 -7.68 6.29
N LYS A 85 3.61 -8.14 5.63
CA LYS A 85 2.60 -9.04 6.17
C LYS A 85 3.25 -10.31 6.76
N GLY A 86 2.89 -10.63 8.00
CA GLY A 86 3.47 -11.75 8.73
C GLY A 86 4.90 -11.54 9.24
N LYS A 87 5.53 -10.39 8.95
CA LYS A 87 6.88 -10.05 9.41
C LYS A 87 6.89 -8.96 10.47
N ARG A 88 5.95 -8.03 10.41
CA ARG A 88 5.76 -6.95 11.38
C ARG A 88 4.28 -6.68 11.60
N ASN A 89 3.96 -6.07 12.72
CA ASN A 89 2.66 -5.44 12.92
C ASN A 89 2.51 -4.28 11.94
N ILE A 90 1.33 -4.11 11.35
CA ILE A 90 1.09 -3.05 10.39
C ILE A 90 0.05 -2.10 10.97
N ILE A 91 0.46 -0.87 11.24
CA ILE A 91 -0.40 0.20 11.72
C ILE A 91 -0.52 1.26 10.63
N ILE A 92 -1.74 1.63 10.32
CA ILE A 92 -2.09 2.64 9.33
C ILE A 92 -2.82 3.77 10.03
N ILE A 93 -2.39 5.01 9.77
CA ILE A 93 -2.99 6.21 10.34
C ILE A 93 -3.43 7.10 9.19
N VAL A 94 -4.73 7.34 9.10
CA VAL A 94 -5.33 8.16 8.04
C VAL A 94 -6.40 9.07 8.61
N PRO A 95 -6.79 10.16 7.91
CA PRO A 95 -7.98 10.92 8.27
C PRO A 95 -9.21 9.99 8.41
N ALA A 96 -10.09 10.24 9.39
CA ALA A 96 -11.25 9.38 9.65
C ALA A 96 -12.09 9.13 8.38
N ALA A 97 -12.30 10.18 7.57
CA ALA A 97 -13.04 10.09 6.31
C ALA A 97 -12.38 9.19 5.25
N LEU A 98 -11.07 8.90 5.36
CA LEU A 98 -10.33 8.11 4.39
C LEU A 98 -10.13 6.64 4.81
N ILE A 99 -10.58 6.24 6.00
CA ILE A 99 -10.47 4.85 6.47
C ILE A 99 -11.19 3.90 5.50
N GLY A 100 -12.41 4.27 5.07
CA GLY A 100 -13.18 3.50 4.09
C GLY A 100 -12.43 3.36 2.77
N ASN A 101 -11.92 4.46 2.23
CA ASN A 101 -11.16 4.48 0.98
C ASN A 101 -9.89 3.60 1.07
N PHE A 102 -9.20 3.61 2.21
CA PHE A 102 -8.03 2.76 2.40
C PHE A 102 -8.40 1.27 2.44
N ARG A 103 -9.52 0.92 3.12
CA ARG A 103 -10.05 -0.46 3.10
C ARG A 103 -10.46 -0.90 1.70
N ASP A 104 -11.04 -0.01 0.90
CA ASP A 104 -11.41 -0.32 -0.48
C ASP A 104 -10.18 -0.55 -1.36
N GLU A 105 -9.11 0.20 -1.13
CA GLU A 105 -7.84 -0.05 -1.81
C GLU A 105 -7.23 -1.40 -1.42
N LEU A 106 -7.31 -1.83 -0.16
CA LEU A 106 -6.93 -3.17 0.28
C LEU A 106 -7.77 -4.28 -0.37
N ARG A 107 -9.04 -4.02 -0.73
CA ARG A 107 -9.91 -4.95 -1.46
C ARG A 107 -9.65 -4.99 -2.95
N SER A 108 -8.85 -4.06 -3.45
CA SER A 108 -8.57 -3.88 -4.88
C SER A 108 -7.45 -4.80 -5.39
N GLN A 109 -7.11 -4.60 -6.64
CA GLN A 109 -5.97 -5.26 -7.28
C GLN A 109 -4.60 -4.84 -6.69
N CYS A 110 -4.56 -3.75 -5.91
CA CYS A 110 -3.34 -3.32 -5.23
C CYS A 110 -2.83 -4.34 -4.20
N ALA A 111 -3.75 -5.11 -3.61
CA ALA A 111 -3.45 -6.24 -2.72
C ALA A 111 -3.77 -7.60 -3.37
N ASP A 112 -3.77 -7.67 -4.70
CA ASP A 112 -4.06 -8.89 -5.49
C ASP A 112 -5.33 -9.64 -5.03
N TYR A 113 -6.39 -8.89 -4.69
CA TYR A 113 -7.68 -9.44 -4.21
C TYR A 113 -7.58 -10.28 -2.91
N ALA A 114 -6.56 -10.05 -2.09
CA ALA A 114 -6.35 -10.84 -0.88
C ALA A 114 -7.50 -10.71 0.15
N TYR A 115 -8.18 -9.56 0.16
CA TYR A 115 -9.23 -9.25 1.17
C TYR A 115 -10.64 -9.28 0.61
N LEU A 116 -10.80 -9.27 -0.71
CA LEU A 116 -12.07 -9.46 -1.40
C LEU A 116 -11.81 -10.25 -2.68
N SER A 117 -12.20 -11.50 -2.72
CA SER A 117 -11.93 -12.39 -3.84
C SER A 117 -12.59 -11.89 -5.14
N LYS A 118 -12.04 -12.33 -6.27
CA LYS A 118 -12.63 -12.01 -7.59
C LYS A 118 -14.09 -12.47 -7.71
N THR A 119 -14.44 -13.58 -7.06
CA THR A 119 -15.81 -14.11 -7.03
C THR A 119 -16.72 -13.19 -6.21
N GLU A 120 -16.30 -12.84 -4.98
CA GLU A 120 -17.03 -11.88 -4.13
C GLU A 120 -17.18 -10.53 -4.83
N THR A 121 -16.12 -10.04 -5.52
CA THR A 121 -16.17 -8.79 -6.30
C THR A 121 -17.22 -8.85 -7.42
N LYS A 122 -17.39 -9.99 -8.09
CA LYS A 122 -18.43 -10.16 -9.11
C LYS A 122 -19.84 -10.14 -8.50
N ILE A 123 -20.00 -10.77 -7.33
CA ILE A 123 -21.29 -10.82 -6.62
C ILE A 123 -21.70 -9.41 -6.21
N ILE A 124 -20.84 -8.67 -5.51
CA ILE A 124 -21.18 -7.34 -4.97
C ILE A 124 -21.46 -6.30 -6.05
N LYS A 125 -20.94 -6.45 -7.27
CA LYS A 125 -21.22 -5.54 -8.41
C LYS A 125 -22.70 -5.49 -8.79
N ASN A 126 -23.44 -6.56 -8.50
CA ASN A 126 -24.85 -6.71 -8.86
C ASN A 126 -25.77 -6.51 -7.65
N LEU A 127 -25.23 -6.14 -6.49
CA LEU A 127 -25.97 -5.94 -5.25
C LEU A 127 -25.98 -4.46 -4.84
N SER A 128 -27.06 -4.05 -4.20
CA SER A 128 -27.10 -2.77 -3.51
C SER A 128 -26.26 -2.81 -2.23
N PRO A 129 -25.61 -1.72 -1.82
CA PRO A 129 -24.94 -1.63 -0.52
C PRO A 129 -25.86 -1.92 0.68
N LEU A 130 -27.17 -1.80 0.51
CA LEU A 130 -28.19 -2.09 1.53
C LEU A 130 -28.54 -3.59 1.61
N ASP A 131 -28.16 -4.38 0.63
CA ASP A 131 -28.44 -5.82 0.61
C ASP A 131 -27.70 -6.55 1.73
N SER A 132 -28.40 -7.44 2.43
CA SER A 132 -27.82 -8.24 3.52
C SER A 132 -26.62 -9.09 3.05
N GLN A 133 -26.68 -9.60 1.82
CA GLN A 133 -25.60 -10.35 1.21
C GLN A 133 -24.35 -9.47 0.95
N TYR A 134 -24.55 -8.24 0.43
CA TYR A 134 -23.47 -7.26 0.28
C TYR A 134 -22.80 -6.99 1.62
N GLN A 135 -23.58 -6.63 2.64
CA GLN A 135 -23.07 -6.33 3.97
C GLN A 135 -22.34 -7.53 4.59
N THR A 136 -22.83 -8.75 4.38
CA THR A 136 -22.18 -9.96 4.87
C THR A 136 -20.81 -10.18 4.24
N ILE A 137 -20.68 -9.99 2.91
CA ILE A 137 -19.41 -10.10 2.20
C ILE A 137 -18.43 -9.02 2.69
N MET A 138 -18.90 -7.78 2.85
CA MET A 138 -18.07 -6.67 3.31
C MET A 138 -17.57 -6.88 4.75
N LYS A 139 -18.43 -7.35 5.66
CA LYS A 139 -18.03 -7.71 7.03
C LYS A 139 -16.99 -8.84 7.07
N LYS A 140 -17.11 -9.85 6.19
CA LYS A 140 -16.10 -10.91 6.06
C LYS A 140 -14.77 -10.35 5.56
N SER A 141 -14.82 -9.45 4.58
CA SER A 141 -13.64 -8.76 4.07
C SER A 141 -12.97 -7.91 5.16
N ASP A 142 -13.75 -7.13 5.93
CA ASP A 142 -13.22 -6.35 7.05
C ASP A 142 -12.51 -7.23 8.08
N LYS A 143 -13.09 -8.36 8.45
CA LYS A 143 -12.43 -9.31 9.37
C LYS A 143 -11.10 -9.85 8.81
N ARG A 144 -10.97 -10.02 7.48
CA ARG A 144 -9.70 -10.43 6.86
C ARG A 144 -8.65 -9.30 6.96
N ILE A 145 -9.07 -8.05 6.72
CA ILE A 145 -8.22 -6.87 6.85
C ILE A 145 -7.75 -6.71 8.30
N ASP A 146 -8.69 -6.73 9.25
CA ASP A 146 -8.42 -6.47 10.67
C ASP A 146 -7.51 -7.53 11.34
N LYS A 147 -7.36 -8.71 10.73
CA LYS A 147 -6.37 -9.71 11.16
C LYS A 147 -4.92 -9.30 10.87
N ILE A 148 -4.71 -8.40 9.91
CA ILE A 148 -3.38 -8.02 9.41
C ILE A 148 -3.07 -6.57 9.72
N TYR A 149 -4.06 -5.69 9.59
CA TYR A 149 -3.91 -4.24 9.68
C TYR A 149 -4.64 -3.70 10.89
N THR A 150 -4.00 -2.80 11.60
CA THR A 150 -4.64 -1.94 12.57
C THR A 150 -4.76 -0.54 11.97
N ILE A 151 -5.98 -0.09 11.70
CA ILE A 151 -6.22 1.20 11.03
C ILE A 151 -6.83 2.17 12.04
N TYR A 152 -6.15 3.30 12.24
CA TYR A 152 -6.60 4.36 13.14
C TYR A 152 -6.88 5.66 12.38
N SER A 153 -7.83 6.44 12.90
CA SER A 153 -7.88 7.87 12.58
C SER A 153 -6.80 8.63 13.35
N TYR A 154 -6.40 9.80 12.87
CA TYR A 154 -5.44 10.66 13.59
C TYR A 154 -5.85 10.92 15.04
N HIS A 155 -7.10 11.29 15.26
CA HIS A 155 -7.61 11.56 16.61
C HIS A 155 -7.53 10.33 17.53
N LYS A 156 -7.96 9.16 17.01
CA LYS A 156 -7.90 7.92 17.79
C LYS A 156 -6.47 7.53 18.11
N TYR A 157 -5.56 7.65 17.15
CA TYR A 157 -4.15 7.34 17.36
C TYR A 157 -3.54 8.23 18.43
N VAL A 158 -3.74 9.57 18.33
CA VAL A 158 -3.22 10.53 19.31
C VAL A 158 -3.76 10.24 20.72
N ALA A 159 -5.06 9.94 20.86
CA ALA A 159 -5.64 9.55 22.14
C ALA A 159 -4.95 8.32 22.74
N LEU A 160 -4.77 7.26 21.93
CA LEU A 160 -4.10 6.03 22.39
C LEU A 160 -2.63 6.24 22.75
N VAL A 161 -1.92 7.14 22.05
CA VAL A 161 -0.54 7.51 22.39
C VAL A 161 -0.50 8.22 23.75
N LYS A 162 -1.40 9.18 24.00
CA LYS A 162 -1.51 9.88 25.29
C LYS A 162 -1.82 8.92 26.46
N GLU A 163 -2.56 7.87 26.19
CA GLU A 163 -2.90 6.83 27.16
C GLU A 163 -1.81 5.72 27.29
N ASN A 164 -0.67 5.86 26.60
CA ASN A 164 0.39 4.85 26.52
C ASN A 164 -0.09 3.45 26.05
N LYS A 165 -1.13 3.42 25.21
CA LYS A 165 -1.72 2.16 24.68
C LYS A 165 -1.16 1.74 23.31
N ILE A 166 -0.24 2.50 22.73
CA ILE A 166 0.41 2.19 21.45
C ILE A 166 1.80 1.62 21.69
N ASN A 167 2.03 0.44 21.15
CA ASN A 167 3.36 -0.16 21.08
C ASN A 167 3.82 -0.22 19.63
N LEU A 168 4.88 0.51 19.29
CA LEU A 168 5.49 0.55 17.95
C LEU A 168 6.65 -0.44 17.79
N LYS A 169 6.91 -1.28 18.79
CA LYS A 169 7.96 -2.30 18.67
C LYS A 169 7.60 -3.26 17.56
N ASN A 170 8.56 -3.52 16.66
CA ASN A 170 8.38 -4.41 15.51
C ASN A 170 7.16 -4.06 14.63
N THR A 171 7.00 -2.76 14.32
CA THR A 171 5.83 -2.25 13.59
C THR A 171 6.26 -1.56 12.30
N LEU A 172 5.53 -1.80 11.22
CA LEU A 172 5.48 -0.93 10.05
C LEU A 172 4.38 0.12 10.29
N LEU A 173 4.76 1.38 10.31
CA LEU A 173 3.86 2.51 10.46
C LEU A 173 3.69 3.22 9.11
N ILE A 174 2.44 3.39 8.69
CA ILE A 174 2.06 4.14 7.48
C ILE A 174 1.15 5.29 7.89
N ILE A 175 1.51 6.52 7.49
CA ILE A 175 0.80 7.75 7.85
C ILE A 175 0.39 8.50 6.57
#